data_e9c86cb6f4d4a9a515bff574b9136450
#
_entry.id   e9c86cb6f4d4a9a515bff574b9136450
#
_cell.length_a   1.000
_cell.length_b   1.000
_cell.length_c   1.000
_cell.angle_alpha   90.00
_cell.angle_beta   90.00
_cell.angle_gamma   90.00
#
_symmetry.space_group_name_H-M   'P 1'
#
loop_
_entity.id
_entity.type
_entity.pdbx_description
1 polymer ?
#
loop_
_entity_poly.entity_id
_entity_poly.type
_entity_poly.pdbx_seq_one_letter_code
_entity_poly.pdbx_strand_id
1 'polypeptide(L)'
;MKKRSLVSAIACGLGAAIMAGSTWAIDYQPFDWVPLPRGTKVLSLYYEYGAHDSYNNTITGTFDHDTNLDSHIAIVRYIHYSKESLFDHQWDWNVLVPFGGLRDGRINGQQLGNANGVADPVASIGYFLINEPEKKRFLTFAPYLTIPIGSYDRNKPLNLGGNRWVYNFQGDYTQGIGDKFTIDASAGWTWYGDNTKAGNGSQKLKQDTSYELYGWLAYDVSDAVRHAFPGASNAKVAIGYMGIFGGEQKLDGISNGQKARQDQLRATYMMNFSPTTQGLLEVTHDVHVEGQFKQNFGLILRLVNAF
;
A
#
# COMPACT_ATOMS: atom_id res chain seq x y z
N MET A 1 23.65 35.60 5.56
CA MET A 1 23.59 35.21 4.14
C MET A 1 23.52 33.72 3.84
N LYS A 2 23.58 32.80 4.82
CA LYS A 2 23.53 31.33 4.58
C LYS A 2 22.08 30.72 4.50
N LYS A 3 21.06 31.42 5.00
CA LYS A 3 19.67 30.87 4.99
C LYS A 3 18.97 30.91 3.62
N ARG A 4 19.37 31.80 2.72
CA ARG A 4 18.73 31.90 1.37
C ARG A 4 19.20 30.81 0.39
N SER A 5 20.40 30.25 0.55
CA SER A 5 20.89 29.17 -0.33
C SER A 5 20.28 27.80 -0.02
N LEU A 6 19.87 27.55 1.25
CA LEU A 6 19.22 26.30 1.63
C LEU A 6 17.80 26.20 1.06
N VAL A 7 17.05 27.32 1.08
CA VAL A 7 15.70 27.41 0.52
C VAL A 7 15.68 27.16 -0.99
N SER A 8 16.72 27.67 -1.70
CA SER A 8 16.87 27.42 -3.14
C SER A 8 17.25 25.99 -3.48
N ALA A 9 17.99 25.28 -2.61
CA ALA A 9 18.34 23.89 -2.79
C ALA A 9 17.11 22.97 -2.56
N ILE A 10 16.23 23.33 -1.62
CA ILE A 10 14.96 22.65 -1.39
C ILE A 10 14.04 22.83 -2.61
N ALA A 11 13.96 24.03 -3.18
CA ALA A 11 13.15 24.31 -4.36
C ALA A 11 13.63 23.56 -5.63
N CYS A 12 14.93 23.33 -5.77
CA CYS A 12 15.46 22.51 -6.88
C CYS A 12 15.31 21.01 -6.68
N GLY A 13 15.27 20.52 -5.42
CA GLY A 13 15.05 19.10 -5.11
C GLY A 13 13.56 18.67 -5.14
N LEU A 14 12.64 19.62 -4.91
CA LEU A 14 11.19 19.36 -4.91
C LEU A 14 10.57 19.28 -6.32
N GLY A 15 11.33 19.53 -7.37
CA GLY A 15 10.89 19.34 -8.76
C GLY A 15 10.75 17.88 -9.21
N ALA A 16 11.21 16.93 -8.41
CA ALA A 16 10.91 15.51 -8.58
C ALA A 16 9.58 15.23 -7.87
N ALA A 17 8.62 14.65 -8.56
CA ALA A 17 7.34 14.27 -7.99
C ALA A 17 7.56 13.57 -6.64
N ILE A 18 7.15 14.24 -5.55
CA ILE A 18 7.03 13.61 -4.25
C ILE A 18 5.87 12.65 -4.40
N MET A 19 6.18 11.41 -4.66
CA MET A 19 5.17 10.37 -4.65
C MET A 19 4.87 10.09 -3.19
N ALA A 20 3.80 10.67 -2.68
CA ALA A 20 3.23 10.22 -1.42
C ALA A 20 2.76 8.78 -1.68
N GLY A 21 3.62 7.83 -1.33
CA GLY A 21 3.34 6.40 -1.32
C GLY A 21 2.70 5.84 -2.59
N SER A 22 3.49 5.54 -3.62
CA SER A 22 3.01 4.72 -4.76
C SER A 22 2.68 3.26 -4.38
N THR A 23 2.60 2.95 -3.11
CA THR A 23 2.33 1.61 -2.57
C THR A 23 0.86 1.36 -2.24
N TRP A 24 -0.01 2.37 -2.30
CA TRP A 24 -1.40 2.23 -1.83
C TRP A 24 -2.19 1.11 -2.49
N ALA A 25 -1.98 0.86 -3.77
CA ALA A 25 -2.73 -0.19 -4.48
C ALA A 25 -2.16 -1.60 -4.27
N ILE A 26 -0.99 -1.72 -3.66
CA ILE A 26 -0.29 -2.99 -3.44
C ILE A 26 -0.19 -3.30 -1.94
N ASP A 27 -0.72 -2.40 -1.09
CA ASP A 27 -0.69 -2.58 0.36
C ASP A 27 -1.44 -3.85 0.76
N TYR A 28 -0.73 -4.72 1.48
CA TYR A 28 -1.20 -6.03 1.87
C TYR A 28 -1.98 -5.94 3.19
N GLN A 29 -3.18 -6.51 3.18
CA GLN A 29 -4.03 -6.64 4.36
C GLN A 29 -4.03 -8.08 4.86
N PRO A 30 -4.21 -8.34 6.17
CA PRO A 30 -4.17 -9.70 6.68
C PRO A 30 -5.19 -10.60 5.99
N PHE A 31 -4.73 -11.79 5.59
CA PHE A 31 -5.50 -12.84 4.90
C PHE A 31 -5.95 -12.51 3.46
N ASP A 32 -5.35 -11.51 2.82
CA ASP A 32 -5.67 -11.15 1.43
C ASP A 32 -5.45 -12.30 0.44
N TRP A 33 -4.52 -13.20 0.76
CA TRP A 33 -4.16 -14.34 -0.07
C TRP A 33 -4.64 -15.69 0.46
N VAL A 34 -5.65 -15.70 1.34
CA VAL A 34 -6.41 -16.91 1.64
C VAL A 34 -7.44 -17.13 0.54
N PRO A 35 -7.32 -18.20 -0.28
CA PRO A 35 -8.15 -18.34 -1.46
C PRO A 35 -9.61 -18.63 -1.12
N LEU A 36 -10.51 -18.05 -1.90
CA LEU A 36 -11.93 -18.42 -1.92
C LEU A 36 -12.19 -19.57 -2.90
N PRO A 37 -13.36 -20.22 -2.83
CA PRO A 37 -13.71 -21.30 -3.74
C PRO A 37 -13.58 -20.91 -5.22
N ARG A 38 -13.23 -21.86 -6.06
CA ARG A 38 -13.11 -21.68 -7.51
C ARG A 38 -14.40 -21.11 -8.12
N GLY A 39 -14.25 -20.17 -9.03
CA GLY A 39 -15.37 -19.49 -9.71
C GLY A 39 -15.96 -18.32 -8.94
N THR A 40 -15.54 -18.09 -7.69
CA THR A 40 -15.98 -16.94 -6.90
C THR A 40 -15.47 -15.66 -7.54
N LYS A 41 -16.31 -14.64 -7.53
CA LYS A 41 -15.95 -13.27 -7.88
C LYS A 41 -16.07 -12.42 -6.64
N VAL A 42 -15.19 -11.44 -6.51
CA VAL A 42 -15.16 -10.54 -5.35
C VAL A 42 -15.08 -9.11 -5.82
N LEU A 43 -15.90 -8.26 -5.23
CA LEU A 43 -15.79 -6.82 -5.31
C LEU A 43 -15.39 -6.28 -3.94
N SER A 44 -14.30 -5.54 -3.88
CA SER A 44 -13.84 -4.89 -2.66
C SER A 44 -13.79 -3.38 -2.85
N LEU A 45 -14.27 -2.65 -1.86
CA LEU A 45 -14.19 -1.20 -1.79
C LEU A 45 -13.33 -0.84 -0.58
N TYR A 46 -12.34 0.03 -0.80
CA TYR A 46 -11.47 0.54 0.25
C TYR A 46 -11.63 2.04 0.34
N TYR A 47 -11.42 2.54 1.54
CA TYR A 47 -11.14 3.94 1.80
C TYR A 47 -9.97 4.02 2.74
N GLU A 48 -8.93 4.75 2.33
CA GLU A 48 -7.69 4.93 3.06
C GLU A 48 -7.49 6.41 3.34
N TYR A 49 -7.35 6.75 4.61
CA TYR A 49 -6.98 8.07 5.09
C TYR A 49 -5.60 8.01 5.72
N GLY A 50 -4.76 8.99 5.41
CA GLY A 50 -3.46 9.14 6.04
C GLY A 50 -3.19 10.59 6.38
N ALA A 51 -2.89 10.87 7.66
CA ALA A 51 -2.40 12.15 8.14
C ALA A 51 -0.89 12.06 8.38
N HIS A 52 -0.14 12.95 7.74
CA HIS A 52 1.32 13.00 7.81
C HIS A 52 1.74 14.35 8.37
N ASP A 53 2.59 14.35 9.38
CA ASP A 53 3.00 15.54 10.14
C ASP A 53 4.49 15.87 10.04
N SER A 54 5.25 15.06 9.33
CA SER A 54 6.66 15.31 9.07
C SER A 54 7.09 14.71 7.73
N TYR A 55 8.18 15.23 7.19
CA TYR A 55 8.83 14.77 5.96
C TYR A 55 10.30 14.52 6.22
N ASN A 56 10.78 13.34 5.93
CA ASN A 56 12.20 13.02 5.96
C ASN A 56 12.79 13.05 4.55
N ASN A 57 13.96 13.64 4.42
CA ASN A 57 14.79 13.55 3.22
C ASN A 57 16.18 13.11 3.65
N THR A 58 16.73 12.08 3.02
CA THR A 58 18.01 11.47 3.46
C THR A 58 19.23 12.40 3.30
N ILE A 59 19.10 13.50 2.53
CA ILE A 59 20.17 14.47 2.31
C ILE A 59 20.00 15.69 3.21
N THR A 60 18.77 16.21 3.35
CA THR A 60 18.50 17.49 4.03
C THR A 60 17.96 17.33 5.45
N GLY A 61 17.63 16.09 5.85
CA GLY A 61 17.12 15.77 7.18
C GLY A 61 15.60 15.79 7.29
N THR A 62 15.10 15.86 8.53
CA THR A 62 13.67 15.82 8.84
C THR A 62 13.12 17.23 9.00
N PHE A 63 11.92 17.44 8.45
CA PHE A 63 11.10 18.64 8.56
C PHE A 63 9.80 18.25 9.29
N ASP A 64 9.57 18.82 10.46
CA ASP A 64 8.40 18.60 11.32
C ASP A 64 7.66 19.91 11.66
N HIS A 65 8.29 21.06 11.37
CA HIS A 65 7.66 22.36 11.56
C HIS A 65 6.88 22.77 10.32
N ASP A 66 5.60 23.13 10.48
CA ASP A 66 4.68 23.51 9.40
C ASP A 66 4.79 22.57 8.18
N THR A 67 4.74 21.25 8.47
CA THR A 67 4.83 20.17 7.51
C THR A 67 3.60 19.30 7.67
N ASN A 68 2.90 19.08 6.56
CA ASN A 68 1.64 18.31 6.53
C ASN A 68 1.38 17.71 5.17
N LEU A 69 0.72 16.58 5.16
CA LEU A 69 0.10 16.00 3.96
C LEU A 69 -1.05 15.09 4.39
N ASP A 70 -2.23 15.36 3.87
CA ASP A 70 -3.39 14.48 4.04
C ASP A 70 -3.66 13.69 2.76
N SER A 71 -3.84 12.38 2.89
CA SER A 71 -4.22 11.50 1.79
C SER A 71 -5.62 10.93 2.01
N HIS A 72 -6.43 10.96 0.95
CA HIS A 72 -7.78 10.38 0.90
C HIS A 72 -7.88 9.55 -0.36
N ILE A 73 -7.76 8.24 -0.25
CA ILE A 73 -7.73 7.30 -1.38
C ILE A 73 -8.86 6.30 -1.23
N ALA A 74 -9.66 6.18 -2.27
CA ALA A 74 -10.58 5.07 -2.43
C ALA A 74 -10.01 4.09 -3.45
N ILE A 75 -10.25 2.78 -3.24
CA ILE A 75 -9.81 1.73 -4.16
C ILE A 75 -11.01 0.83 -4.47
N VAL A 76 -11.22 0.57 -5.76
CA VAL A 76 -12.10 -0.50 -6.22
C VAL A 76 -11.22 -1.65 -6.65
N ARG A 77 -11.43 -2.84 -6.05
CA ARG A 77 -10.72 -4.07 -6.42
C ARG A 77 -11.71 -5.13 -6.86
N TYR A 78 -11.48 -5.70 -8.02
CA TYR A 78 -12.21 -6.86 -8.51
C TYR A 78 -11.27 -8.06 -8.59
N ILE A 79 -11.73 -9.22 -8.06
CA ILE A 79 -10.99 -10.48 -8.07
C ILE A 79 -11.86 -11.54 -8.71
N HIS A 80 -11.27 -12.39 -9.55
CA HIS A 80 -11.92 -13.55 -10.12
C HIS A 80 -11.08 -14.80 -9.88
N TYR A 81 -11.54 -15.67 -8.99
CA TYR A 81 -10.94 -16.98 -8.77
C TYR A 81 -11.30 -17.89 -9.96
N SER A 82 -10.28 -18.34 -10.67
CA SER A 82 -10.49 -19.18 -11.85
C SER A 82 -11.16 -20.51 -11.50
N LYS A 83 -12.03 -20.98 -12.38
CA LYS A 83 -12.56 -22.35 -12.32
C LYS A 83 -11.50 -23.36 -12.74
N GLU A 84 -10.65 -22.98 -13.67
CA GLU A 84 -9.57 -23.81 -14.23
C GLU A 84 -8.34 -23.79 -13.32
N SER A 85 -7.57 -24.87 -13.37
CA SER A 85 -6.25 -24.92 -12.74
C SER A 85 -5.19 -24.38 -13.69
N LEU A 86 -4.12 -23.82 -13.11
CA LEU A 86 -2.89 -23.50 -13.78
C LEU A 86 -1.79 -24.39 -13.17
N PHE A 87 -1.19 -25.32 -13.93
CA PHE A 87 -0.23 -26.31 -13.42
C PHE A 87 -0.70 -27.01 -12.12
N ASP A 88 -1.96 -27.51 -12.15
CA ASP A 88 -2.64 -28.20 -11.04
C ASP A 88 -2.96 -27.35 -9.80
N HIS A 89 -2.59 -26.07 -9.77
CA HIS A 89 -2.91 -25.17 -8.69
C HIS A 89 -4.11 -24.27 -9.00
N GLN A 90 -4.78 -23.81 -7.94
CA GLN A 90 -5.76 -22.74 -8.03
C GLN A 90 -5.06 -21.41 -8.30
N TRP A 91 -5.73 -20.52 -9.01
CA TRP A 91 -5.25 -19.17 -9.29
C TRP A 91 -6.40 -18.19 -9.39
N ASP A 92 -6.09 -16.93 -9.23
CA ASP A 92 -7.00 -15.82 -9.51
C ASP A 92 -6.31 -14.75 -10.37
N TRP A 93 -7.11 -13.84 -10.89
CA TRP A 93 -6.63 -12.56 -11.37
C TRP A 93 -7.42 -11.44 -10.71
N ASN A 94 -6.77 -10.31 -10.50
CA ASN A 94 -7.43 -9.16 -9.93
C ASN A 94 -6.92 -7.83 -10.51
N VAL A 95 -7.79 -6.81 -10.42
CA VAL A 95 -7.51 -5.45 -10.85
C VAL A 95 -7.93 -4.51 -9.74
N LEU A 96 -7.06 -3.54 -9.45
CA LEU A 96 -7.28 -2.49 -8.48
C LEU A 96 -7.22 -1.14 -9.19
N VAL A 97 -8.18 -0.27 -8.90
CA VAL A 97 -8.22 1.11 -9.44
C VAL A 97 -8.31 2.07 -8.26
N PRO A 98 -7.17 2.68 -7.86
CA PRO A 98 -7.17 3.70 -6.82
C PRO A 98 -7.53 5.07 -7.39
N PHE A 99 -8.25 5.88 -6.61
CA PHE A 99 -8.57 7.26 -6.94
C PHE A 99 -8.77 8.10 -5.67
N GLY A 100 -8.55 9.39 -5.77
CA GLY A 100 -8.71 10.23 -4.58
C GLY A 100 -7.94 11.54 -4.66
N GLY A 101 -7.32 11.93 -3.55
CA GLY A 101 -6.60 13.18 -3.47
C GLY A 101 -5.57 13.26 -2.35
N LEU A 102 -4.56 14.06 -2.61
CA LEU A 102 -3.56 14.54 -1.67
C LEU A 102 -3.87 16.01 -1.39
N ARG A 103 -3.94 16.39 -0.12
CA ARG A 103 -4.38 17.70 0.32
C ARG A 103 -3.43 18.31 1.33
N ASP A 104 -3.47 19.63 1.41
CA ASP A 104 -2.75 20.41 2.41
C ASP A 104 -1.23 20.13 2.45
N GLY A 105 -0.67 19.71 1.30
CA GLY A 105 0.73 19.36 1.20
C GLY A 105 1.64 20.55 1.47
N ARG A 106 2.48 20.45 2.53
CA ARG A 106 3.46 21.45 2.94
C ARG A 106 4.71 20.79 3.48
N ILE A 107 5.87 21.42 3.26
CA ILE A 107 7.13 21.06 3.90
C ILE A 107 7.78 22.35 4.39
N ASN A 108 7.97 22.49 5.70
CA ASN A 108 8.57 23.67 6.34
C ASN A 108 7.93 24.98 5.85
N GLY A 109 6.59 25.03 5.80
CA GLY A 109 5.80 26.18 5.33
C GLY A 109 5.69 26.33 3.81
N GLN A 110 6.49 25.61 3.03
CA GLN A 110 6.42 25.65 1.57
C GLN A 110 5.24 24.79 1.07
N GLN A 111 4.30 25.41 0.38
CA GLN A 111 3.14 24.72 -0.20
C GLN A 111 3.55 23.84 -1.37
N LEU A 112 3.05 22.60 -1.36
CA LEU A 112 3.20 21.63 -2.45
C LEU A 112 1.95 21.58 -3.37
N GLY A 113 0.87 22.25 -2.95
CA GLY A 113 -0.42 22.17 -3.61
C GLY A 113 -1.19 20.88 -3.32
N ASN A 114 -2.17 20.59 -4.16
CA ASN A 114 -3.02 19.41 -4.06
C ASN A 114 -2.92 18.56 -5.33
N ALA A 115 -3.12 17.25 -5.20
CA ALA A 115 -3.32 16.34 -6.31
C ALA A 115 -4.66 15.64 -6.17
N ASN A 116 -5.39 15.47 -7.28
CA ASN A 116 -6.65 14.73 -7.33
C ASN A 116 -6.72 13.96 -8.64
N GLY A 117 -7.43 12.84 -8.63
CA GLY A 117 -7.68 12.05 -9.84
C GLY A 117 -7.64 10.55 -9.61
N VAL A 118 -7.32 9.82 -10.66
CA VAL A 118 -7.11 8.37 -10.63
C VAL A 118 -5.61 8.11 -10.50
N ALA A 119 -5.22 7.23 -9.59
CA ALA A 119 -3.84 6.75 -9.52
C ALA A 119 -3.59 5.68 -10.59
N ASP A 120 -2.35 5.19 -10.68
CA ASP A 120 -2.02 4.12 -11.62
C ASP A 120 -2.76 2.83 -11.23
N PRO A 121 -3.58 2.23 -12.12
CA PRO A 121 -4.23 0.97 -11.83
C PRO A 121 -3.23 -0.18 -11.75
N VAL A 122 -3.60 -1.20 -10.98
CA VAL A 122 -2.77 -2.38 -10.75
C VAL A 122 -3.53 -3.63 -11.18
N ALA A 123 -2.85 -4.51 -11.91
CA ALA A 123 -3.32 -5.86 -12.20
C ALA A 123 -2.42 -6.87 -11.51
N SER A 124 -2.98 -7.99 -11.03
CA SER A 124 -2.19 -9.08 -10.46
C SER A 124 -2.81 -10.45 -10.73
N ILE A 125 -1.99 -11.47 -10.50
CA ILE A 125 -2.38 -12.87 -10.50
C ILE A 125 -1.99 -13.45 -9.14
N GLY A 126 -2.92 -14.13 -8.48
CA GLY A 126 -2.63 -14.95 -7.31
C GLY A 126 -2.47 -16.40 -7.71
N TYR A 127 -1.35 -17.03 -7.35
CA TYR A 127 -1.06 -18.42 -7.62
C TYR A 127 -0.88 -19.18 -6.31
N PHE A 128 -1.85 -20.06 -5.98
CA PHE A 128 -1.96 -20.71 -4.67
C PHE A 128 -1.18 -22.02 -4.65
N LEU A 129 0.07 -21.94 -4.23
CA LEU A 129 1.01 -23.08 -4.15
C LEU A 129 0.62 -24.10 -3.07
N ILE A 130 0.12 -23.60 -1.93
CA ILE A 130 -0.47 -24.42 -0.86
C ILE A 130 -1.86 -23.89 -0.58
N ASN A 131 -2.85 -24.77 -0.63
CA ASN A 131 -4.25 -24.46 -0.28
C ASN A 131 -4.80 -25.63 0.54
N GLU A 132 -4.58 -25.57 1.87
CA GLU A 132 -4.99 -26.58 2.84
C GLU A 132 -5.91 -25.96 3.91
N PRO A 133 -7.20 -25.74 3.60
CA PRO A 133 -8.14 -25.06 4.51
C PRO A 133 -8.30 -25.76 5.86
N GLU A 134 -8.26 -27.10 5.88
CA GLU A 134 -8.38 -27.90 7.10
C GLU A 134 -7.24 -27.66 8.08
N LYS A 135 -6.05 -27.29 7.57
CA LYS A 135 -4.89 -26.94 8.36
C LYS A 135 -4.75 -25.44 8.54
N LYS A 136 -5.65 -24.65 7.99
CA LYS A 136 -5.55 -23.18 7.88
C LYS A 136 -4.17 -22.78 7.34
N ARG A 137 -3.66 -23.50 6.31
CA ARG A 137 -2.32 -23.31 5.75
C ARG A 137 -2.40 -22.95 4.28
N PHE A 138 -1.83 -21.79 3.94
CA PHE A 138 -1.85 -21.26 2.59
C PHE A 138 -0.48 -20.69 2.24
N LEU A 139 -0.06 -20.88 1.00
CA LEU A 139 1.13 -20.25 0.42
C LEU A 139 0.76 -19.74 -0.96
N THR A 140 0.94 -18.46 -1.19
CA THR A 140 0.60 -17.79 -2.44
C THR A 140 1.82 -17.07 -3.00
N PHE A 141 1.95 -17.08 -4.32
CA PHE A 141 2.84 -16.20 -5.05
C PHE A 141 2.01 -15.25 -5.91
N ALA A 142 2.30 -13.96 -5.85
CA ALA A 142 1.52 -12.94 -6.52
C ALA A 142 2.42 -11.90 -7.22
N PRO A 143 2.54 -11.94 -8.56
CA PRO A 143 3.07 -10.86 -9.36
C PRO A 143 2.01 -9.76 -9.55
N TYR A 144 2.45 -8.50 -9.44
CA TYR A 144 1.66 -7.30 -9.69
C TYR A 144 2.28 -6.43 -10.76
N LEU A 145 1.44 -5.79 -11.54
CA LEU A 145 1.82 -4.85 -12.58
C LEU A 145 1.05 -3.53 -12.39
N THR A 146 1.76 -2.46 -12.06
CA THR A 146 1.20 -1.11 -12.06
C THR A 146 1.33 -0.49 -13.45
N ILE A 147 0.21 -0.01 -13.99
CA ILE A 147 0.08 0.52 -15.34
C ILE A 147 0.09 2.05 -15.29
N PRO A 148 1.05 2.75 -15.93
CA PRO A 148 1.25 4.20 -15.76
C PRO A 148 0.28 5.05 -16.59
N ILE A 149 -1.00 4.99 -16.26
CA ILE A 149 -2.08 5.74 -16.91
C ILE A 149 -2.84 6.67 -15.96
N GLY A 150 -2.40 6.75 -14.71
CA GLY A 150 -2.98 7.62 -13.69
C GLY A 150 -2.69 9.10 -13.92
N SER A 151 -3.27 9.92 -13.06
CA SER A 151 -3.14 11.38 -13.09
C SER A 151 -1.71 11.80 -12.73
N TYR A 152 -0.98 12.30 -13.71
CA TYR A 152 0.39 12.76 -13.57
C TYR A 152 0.61 14.11 -14.25
N ASP A 153 1.18 15.06 -13.51
CA ASP A 153 1.63 16.36 -14.02
C ASP A 153 3.07 16.61 -13.54
N ARG A 154 4.03 16.61 -14.48
CA ARG A 154 5.45 16.81 -14.18
C ARG A 154 5.78 18.15 -13.50
N ASN A 155 4.89 19.15 -13.65
CA ASN A 155 5.07 20.49 -13.08
C ASN A 155 4.53 20.58 -11.64
N LYS A 156 3.94 19.49 -11.11
CA LYS A 156 3.42 19.44 -9.74
C LYS A 156 4.30 18.54 -8.88
N PRO A 157 4.61 18.93 -7.65
CA PRO A 157 5.35 18.08 -6.73
C PRO A 157 4.53 16.88 -6.22
N LEU A 158 3.20 17.01 -6.14
CA LEU A 158 2.30 15.93 -5.72
C LEU A 158 1.56 15.35 -6.92
N ASN A 159 1.59 14.03 -7.06
CA ASN A 159 0.92 13.28 -8.11
C ASN A 159 0.33 11.99 -7.54
N LEU A 160 -0.79 11.52 -8.12
CA LEU A 160 -1.37 10.21 -7.81
C LEU A 160 -0.81 9.10 -8.71
N GLY A 161 -0.48 9.40 -9.96
CA GLY A 161 0.19 8.48 -10.88
C GLY A 161 1.71 8.66 -10.86
N GLY A 162 2.46 7.58 -11.10
CA GLY A 162 3.92 7.56 -11.12
C GLY A 162 4.55 7.79 -12.48
N ASN A 163 3.74 7.75 -13.56
CA ASN A 163 4.18 7.85 -14.94
C ASN A 163 5.33 6.88 -15.30
N ARG A 164 5.30 5.68 -14.70
CA ARG A 164 6.26 4.60 -14.94
C ARG A 164 5.63 3.25 -14.62
N TRP A 165 6.07 2.21 -15.30
CA TRP A 165 5.74 0.83 -14.96
C TRP A 165 6.35 0.46 -13.62
N VAL A 166 5.60 -0.30 -12.79
CA VAL A 166 6.12 -0.89 -11.56
C VAL A 166 5.74 -2.36 -11.53
N TYR A 167 6.70 -3.19 -11.20
CA TYR A 167 6.53 -4.64 -11.06
C TYR A 167 6.80 -5.00 -9.61
N ASN A 168 5.83 -5.61 -8.95
CA ASN A 168 5.99 -6.10 -7.60
C ASN A 168 5.75 -7.60 -7.58
N PHE A 169 6.48 -8.32 -6.76
CA PHE A 169 6.38 -9.76 -6.59
C PHE A 169 6.29 -10.06 -5.11
N GLN A 170 5.20 -10.71 -4.68
CA GLN A 170 4.95 -11.06 -3.28
C GLN A 170 4.84 -12.57 -3.12
N GLY A 171 5.39 -13.07 -2.03
CA GLY A 171 5.12 -14.41 -1.50
C GLY A 171 4.43 -14.25 -0.14
N ASP A 172 3.33 -14.94 0.04
CA ASP A 172 2.50 -14.84 1.22
C ASP A 172 2.30 -16.20 1.87
N TYR A 173 2.39 -16.27 3.19
CA TYR A 173 2.19 -17.48 3.98
C TYR A 173 1.25 -17.23 5.15
N THR A 174 0.13 -17.94 5.16
CA THR A 174 -0.84 -17.96 6.26
C THR A 174 -0.83 -19.30 6.96
N GLN A 175 -0.78 -19.33 8.29
CA GLN A 175 -0.81 -20.54 9.12
C GLN A 175 -1.66 -20.34 10.37
N GLY A 176 -2.65 -21.22 10.55
CA GLY A 176 -3.38 -21.36 11.81
C GLY A 176 -2.51 -22.01 12.90
N ILE A 177 -2.63 -21.51 14.12
CA ILE A 177 -1.95 -22.03 15.32
C ILE A 177 -3.02 -22.33 16.36
N GLY A 178 -3.29 -23.62 16.57
CA GLY A 178 -4.44 -24.05 17.37
C GLY A 178 -5.76 -23.52 16.82
N ASP A 179 -6.72 -23.31 17.70
CA ASP A 179 -8.10 -22.96 17.29
C ASP A 179 -8.28 -21.45 17.05
N LYS A 180 -7.56 -20.63 17.80
CA LYS A 180 -7.83 -19.18 17.90
C LYS A 180 -6.79 -18.29 17.22
N PHE A 181 -5.54 -18.72 17.08
CA PHE A 181 -4.50 -17.88 16.51
C PHE A 181 -4.25 -18.17 15.04
N THR A 182 -3.87 -17.14 14.31
CA THR A 182 -3.39 -17.25 12.93
C THR A 182 -2.21 -16.30 12.76
N ILE A 183 -1.10 -16.79 12.21
CA ILE A 183 -0.04 -15.93 11.68
C ILE A 183 -0.24 -15.76 10.18
N ASP A 184 0.11 -14.57 9.70
CA ASP A 184 0.05 -14.22 8.30
C ASP A 184 1.26 -13.37 7.98
N ALA A 185 2.05 -13.73 6.97
CA ALA A 185 3.29 -13.07 6.66
C ALA A 185 3.51 -12.98 5.15
N SER A 186 3.93 -11.82 4.68
CA SER A 186 4.26 -11.59 3.29
C SER A 186 5.64 -10.99 3.15
N ALA A 187 6.34 -11.38 2.09
CA ALA A 187 7.60 -10.78 1.68
C ALA A 187 7.59 -10.55 0.18
N GLY A 188 8.15 -9.42 -0.24
CA GLY A 188 8.16 -9.07 -1.65
C GLY A 188 9.29 -8.12 -2.03
N TRP A 189 9.39 -7.88 -3.34
CA TRP A 189 10.26 -6.85 -3.88
C TRP A 189 9.57 -6.11 -5.03
N THR A 190 9.92 -4.85 -5.18
CA THR A 190 9.38 -3.97 -6.20
C THR A 190 10.50 -3.46 -7.11
N TRP A 191 10.33 -3.65 -8.42
CA TRP A 191 11.17 -3.07 -9.44
C TRP A 191 10.43 -1.90 -10.13
N TYR A 192 11.12 -0.79 -10.30
CA TYR A 192 10.57 0.45 -10.86
C TYR A 192 11.14 0.71 -12.24
N GLY A 193 10.30 0.92 -13.22
CA GLY A 193 10.67 1.49 -14.50
C GLY A 193 11.08 2.96 -14.37
N ASP A 194 11.74 3.48 -15.38
CA ASP A 194 12.16 4.87 -15.40
C ASP A 194 10.97 5.81 -15.73
N ASN A 195 10.86 6.93 -15.00
CA ASN A 195 10.01 8.03 -15.43
C ASN A 195 10.88 9.06 -16.17
N THR A 196 10.74 9.13 -17.49
CA THR A 196 11.54 10.02 -18.37
C THR A 196 10.97 11.42 -18.51
N LYS A 197 9.92 11.73 -17.77
CA LYS A 197 9.24 13.04 -17.78
C LYS A 197 9.07 13.57 -16.37
N ALA A 198 10.05 13.35 -15.49
CA ALA A 198 10.02 13.87 -14.13
C ALA A 198 10.50 15.34 -14.09
N GLY A 199 9.85 16.15 -13.24
CA GLY A 199 10.23 17.55 -13.02
C GLY A 199 10.09 18.46 -14.25
N ASN A 200 10.37 19.73 -14.02
CA ASN A 200 10.15 20.80 -15.01
C ASN A 200 11.03 20.68 -16.27
N GLY A 201 12.16 19.99 -16.22
CA GLY A 201 13.09 19.82 -17.33
C GLY A 201 12.94 18.54 -18.12
N SER A 202 11.90 17.74 -17.90
CA SER A 202 11.79 16.35 -18.42
C SER A 202 12.97 15.49 -17.99
N GLN A 203 13.31 15.59 -16.71
CA GLN A 203 14.38 14.83 -16.11
C GLN A 203 14.02 13.34 -16.03
N LYS A 204 15.03 12.51 -15.93
CA LYS A 204 14.89 11.07 -15.79
C LYS A 204 14.92 10.67 -14.31
N LEU A 205 13.77 10.24 -13.77
CA LEU A 205 13.69 9.65 -12.44
C LEU A 205 13.93 8.15 -12.53
N LYS A 206 14.93 7.69 -11.80
CA LYS A 206 15.18 6.27 -11.52
C LYS A 206 14.93 5.99 -10.06
N GLN A 207 14.47 4.77 -9.77
CA GLN A 207 14.37 4.29 -8.40
C GLN A 207 14.95 2.88 -8.32
N ASP A 208 15.81 2.67 -7.34
CA ASP A 208 16.40 1.37 -7.07
C ASP A 208 15.31 0.42 -6.53
N THR A 209 15.52 -0.89 -6.62
CA THR A 209 14.61 -1.90 -6.10
C THR A 209 14.32 -1.67 -4.62
N SER A 210 13.06 -1.83 -4.21
CA SER A 210 12.66 -1.90 -2.80
C SER A 210 12.23 -3.31 -2.43
N TYR A 211 12.28 -3.59 -1.13
CA TYR A 211 11.85 -4.86 -0.52
C TYR A 211 10.80 -4.55 0.52
N GLU A 212 9.88 -5.46 0.73
CA GLU A 212 8.79 -5.30 1.68
C GLU A 212 8.60 -6.57 2.50
N LEU A 213 8.23 -6.37 3.76
CA LEU A 213 7.88 -7.43 4.71
C LEU A 213 6.62 -7.01 5.44
N TYR A 214 5.68 -7.93 5.55
CA TYR A 214 4.47 -7.78 6.34
C TYR A 214 4.36 -8.97 7.29
N GLY A 215 3.78 -8.74 8.45
CA GLY A 215 3.48 -9.80 9.39
C GLY A 215 2.35 -9.44 10.32
N TRP A 216 1.44 -10.37 10.53
CA TRP A 216 0.32 -10.23 11.47
C TRP A 216 0.24 -11.44 12.40
N LEU A 217 -0.17 -11.16 13.63
CA LEU A 217 -0.70 -12.13 14.56
C LEU A 217 -2.16 -11.82 14.81
N ALA A 218 -3.04 -12.71 14.40
CA ALA A 218 -4.49 -12.55 14.55
C ALA A 218 -5.04 -13.50 15.61
N TYR A 219 -6.08 -13.03 16.31
CA TYR A 219 -6.83 -13.79 17.29
C TYR A 219 -8.32 -13.81 16.93
N ASP A 220 -8.93 -14.98 16.94
CA ASP A 220 -10.34 -15.18 16.67
C ASP A 220 -11.19 -14.77 17.88
N VAL A 221 -12.01 -13.74 17.68
CA VAL A 221 -12.95 -13.20 18.68
C VAL A 221 -14.42 -13.49 18.32
N SER A 222 -14.65 -14.41 17.39
CA SER A 222 -16.00 -14.73 16.86
C SER A 222 -17.01 -15.06 17.95
N ASP A 223 -16.59 -15.78 19.00
CA ASP A 223 -17.50 -16.17 20.10
C ASP A 223 -18.00 -14.95 20.87
N ALA A 224 -17.10 -13.98 21.17
CA ALA A 224 -17.48 -12.75 21.85
C ALA A 224 -18.39 -11.87 21.00
N VAL A 225 -18.11 -11.78 19.70
CA VAL A 225 -18.88 -10.94 18.76
C VAL A 225 -20.28 -11.49 18.51
N ARG A 226 -20.47 -12.81 18.43
CA ARG A 226 -21.77 -13.45 18.23
C ARG A 226 -22.78 -13.15 19.32
N HIS A 227 -22.33 -12.88 20.55
CA HIS A 227 -23.24 -12.45 21.63
C HIS A 227 -23.84 -11.07 21.37
N ALA A 228 -23.08 -10.16 20.77
CA ALA A 228 -23.54 -8.81 20.46
C ALA A 228 -24.23 -8.72 19.08
N PHE A 229 -23.75 -9.52 18.11
CA PHE A 229 -24.21 -9.53 16.72
C PHE A 229 -24.44 -10.98 16.25
N PRO A 230 -25.63 -11.56 16.47
CA PRO A 230 -25.92 -12.97 16.18
C PRO A 230 -25.68 -13.40 14.72
N GLY A 231 -25.76 -12.46 13.75
CA GLY A 231 -25.47 -12.72 12.34
C GLY A 231 -23.99 -12.63 11.96
N ALA A 232 -23.15 -12.15 12.86
CA ALA A 232 -21.73 -12.01 12.59
C ALA A 232 -20.98 -13.35 12.75
N SER A 233 -20.00 -13.55 11.89
CA SER A 233 -19.13 -14.71 11.95
C SER A 233 -17.70 -14.34 11.62
N ASN A 234 -16.76 -15.23 11.93
CA ASN A 234 -15.36 -15.10 11.55
C ASN A 234 -14.74 -13.72 11.92
N ALA A 235 -14.99 -13.27 13.16
CA ALA A 235 -14.45 -12.01 13.64
C ALA A 235 -13.03 -12.21 14.18
N LYS A 236 -12.10 -11.35 13.77
CA LYS A 236 -10.70 -11.39 14.21
C LYS A 236 -10.19 -10.00 14.56
N VAL A 237 -9.31 -9.96 15.56
CA VAL A 237 -8.42 -8.82 15.82
C VAL A 237 -7.00 -9.23 15.44
N ALA A 238 -6.24 -8.32 14.87
CA ALA A 238 -4.85 -8.59 14.53
C ALA A 238 -3.97 -7.39 14.88
N ILE A 239 -2.73 -7.69 15.27
CA ILE A 239 -1.65 -6.71 15.32
C ILE A 239 -0.66 -7.05 14.22
N GLY A 240 -0.13 -6.04 13.56
CA GLY A 240 0.74 -6.22 12.42
C GLY A 240 1.90 -5.23 12.38
N TYR A 241 2.85 -5.59 11.56
CA TYR A 241 3.99 -4.77 11.19
C TYR A 241 4.19 -4.81 9.68
N MET A 242 4.52 -3.64 9.11
CA MET A 242 5.00 -3.48 7.74
C MET A 242 6.39 -2.86 7.76
N GLY A 243 7.31 -3.43 7.00
CA GLY A 243 8.62 -2.85 6.73
C GLY A 243 8.86 -2.72 5.24
N ILE A 244 9.25 -1.54 4.77
CA ILE A 244 9.71 -1.29 3.40
C ILE A 244 11.15 -0.80 3.44
N PHE A 245 12.01 -1.33 2.55
CA PHE A 245 13.46 -1.10 2.55
C PHE A 245 13.96 -0.85 1.13
N GLY A 246 14.95 0.04 0.96
CA GLY A 246 15.59 0.31 -0.33
C GLY A 246 14.91 1.43 -1.11
N GLY A 247 14.82 1.30 -2.43
CA GLY A 247 14.09 2.20 -3.30
C GLY A 247 14.62 3.64 -3.32
N GLU A 248 15.96 3.83 -3.25
CA GLU A 248 16.56 5.16 -3.38
C GLU A 248 16.24 5.76 -4.76
N GLN A 249 15.88 7.03 -4.77
CA GLN A 249 15.54 7.75 -6.00
C GLN A 249 16.68 8.63 -6.48
N LYS A 250 16.90 8.64 -7.80
CA LYS A 250 17.89 9.44 -8.50
C LYS A 250 17.24 10.21 -9.65
N LEU A 251 17.49 11.51 -9.69
CA LEU A 251 17.07 12.39 -10.76
C LEU A 251 18.28 12.72 -11.62
N ASP A 252 18.27 12.31 -12.90
CA ASP A 252 19.44 12.41 -13.82
C ASP A 252 20.71 11.81 -13.21
N GLY A 253 20.57 10.71 -12.43
CA GLY A 253 21.68 10.01 -11.79
C GLY A 253 22.13 10.56 -10.45
N ILE A 254 21.55 11.68 -9.97
CA ILE A 254 21.87 12.31 -8.69
C ILE A 254 20.76 11.96 -7.69
N SER A 255 21.13 11.48 -6.48
CA SER A 255 20.16 11.22 -5.41
C SER A 255 19.37 12.49 -5.07
N ASN A 256 18.04 12.38 -4.99
CA ASN A 256 17.14 13.45 -4.59
C ASN A 256 16.76 13.39 -3.10
N GLY A 257 17.34 12.44 -2.36
CA GLY A 257 17.07 12.22 -0.95
C GLY A 257 15.74 11.52 -0.65
N GLN A 258 15.03 11.06 -1.67
CA GLN A 258 13.83 10.23 -1.51
C GLN A 258 14.20 8.74 -1.53
N LYS A 259 13.50 7.96 -0.71
CA LYS A 259 13.76 6.53 -0.52
C LYS A 259 12.49 5.84 -0.02
N ALA A 260 12.31 4.60 -0.40
CA ALA A 260 11.25 3.76 0.14
C ALA A 260 11.73 3.05 1.43
N ARG A 261 11.74 3.78 2.55
CA ARG A 261 12.05 3.23 3.87
C ARG A 261 10.95 3.58 4.85
N GLN A 262 10.25 2.56 5.34
CA GLN A 262 9.12 2.72 6.25
C GLN A 262 9.04 1.53 7.20
N ASP A 263 8.81 1.81 8.48
CA ASP A 263 8.41 0.85 9.50
C ASP A 263 7.08 1.32 10.06
N GLN A 264 6.04 0.48 9.98
CA GLN A 264 4.69 0.85 10.37
C GLN A 264 4.07 -0.24 11.26
N LEU A 265 3.45 0.18 12.35
CA LEU A 265 2.61 -0.65 13.20
C LEU A 265 1.15 -0.59 12.73
N ARG A 266 0.46 -1.73 12.82
CA ARG A 266 -0.91 -1.90 12.35
C ARG A 266 -1.77 -2.62 13.38
N ALA A 267 -3.02 -2.20 13.50
CA ALA A 267 -4.02 -2.89 14.31
C ALA A 267 -5.30 -3.04 13.49
N THR A 268 -5.74 -4.27 13.30
CA THR A 268 -6.85 -4.61 12.41
C THR A 268 -7.97 -5.27 13.17
N TYR A 269 -9.19 -4.91 12.85
CA TYR A 269 -10.41 -5.66 13.18
C TYR A 269 -11.12 -6.03 11.89
N MET A 270 -11.50 -7.30 11.75
CA MET A 270 -12.30 -7.78 10.63
C MET A 270 -13.44 -8.66 11.10
N MET A 271 -14.54 -8.66 10.35
CA MET A 271 -15.73 -9.44 10.66
C MET A 271 -16.52 -9.74 9.39
N ASN A 272 -17.06 -10.94 9.29
CA ASN A 272 -18.07 -11.26 8.29
C ASN A 272 -19.45 -10.87 8.80
N PHE A 273 -20.14 -9.96 8.10
CA PHE A 273 -21.54 -9.59 8.35
C PHE A 273 -22.51 -10.63 7.80
N SER A 274 -22.08 -11.35 6.78
CA SER A 274 -22.81 -12.47 6.15
C SER A 274 -21.79 -13.48 5.61
N PRO A 275 -22.23 -14.65 5.08
CA PRO A 275 -21.32 -15.60 4.43
C PRO A 275 -20.52 -15.01 3.26
N THR A 276 -21.03 -13.95 2.64
CA THR A 276 -20.42 -13.33 1.44
C THR A 276 -19.91 -11.91 1.66
N THR A 277 -20.18 -11.30 2.81
CA THR A 277 -19.83 -9.88 3.07
C THR A 277 -18.94 -9.74 4.29
N GLN A 278 -17.76 -9.13 4.10
CA GLN A 278 -16.78 -8.88 5.15
C GLN A 278 -16.49 -7.38 5.24
N GLY A 279 -16.34 -6.88 6.46
CA GLY A 279 -15.78 -5.57 6.77
C GLY A 279 -14.41 -5.68 7.44
N LEU A 280 -13.56 -4.71 7.19
CA LEU A 280 -12.28 -4.53 7.86
C LEU A 280 -12.10 -3.07 8.24
N LEU A 281 -11.60 -2.87 9.43
CA LEU A 281 -11.09 -1.61 9.95
C LEU A 281 -9.65 -1.82 10.37
N GLU A 282 -8.74 -1.00 9.86
CA GLU A 282 -7.33 -1.02 10.27
C GLU A 282 -6.86 0.39 10.62
N VAL A 283 -6.08 0.49 11.69
CA VAL A 283 -5.38 1.71 12.09
C VAL A 283 -3.90 1.48 11.94
N THR A 284 -3.19 2.48 11.40
CA THR A 284 -1.77 2.40 11.11
C THR A 284 -1.01 3.60 11.65
N HIS A 285 0.27 3.39 12.02
CA HIS A 285 1.17 4.42 12.54
C HIS A 285 2.61 4.11 12.14
N ASP A 286 3.28 5.09 11.49
CA ASP A 286 4.70 4.96 11.16
C ASP A 286 5.57 5.21 12.38
N VAL A 287 6.40 4.24 12.72
CA VAL A 287 7.42 4.40 13.76
C VAL A 287 8.70 5.02 13.20
N HIS A 288 9.03 4.69 11.93
CA HIS A 288 10.20 5.23 11.26
C HIS A 288 9.99 5.36 9.75
N VAL A 289 10.53 6.45 9.17
CA VAL A 289 10.58 6.65 7.71
C VAL A 289 11.90 7.30 7.31
N GLU A 290 12.36 7.04 6.07
CA GLU A 290 13.41 7.79 5.40
C GLU A 290 12.96 8.12 3.98
N GLY A 291 13.24 9.37 3.56
CA GLY A 291 13.03 9.83 2.19
C GLY A 291 11.56 10.03 1.78
N GLN A 292 10.66 10.18 2.73
CA GLN A 292 9.22 10.34 2.48
C GLN A 292 8.50 11.05 3.64
N PHE A 293 7.20 11.30 3.45
CA PHE A 293 6.33 11.75 4.54
C PHE A 293 6.11 10.63 5.56
N LYS A 294 6.06 10.99 6.85
CA LYS A 294 5.75 10.09 7.95
C LYS A 294 4.27 10.16 8.28
N GLN A 295 3.59 9.03 8.16
CA GLN A 295 2.19 8.90 8.53
C GLN A 295 2.06 8.77 10.04
N ASN A 296 1.57 9.81 10.69
CA ASN A 296 1.31 9.81 12.12
C ASN A 296 0.03 9.02 12.46
N PHE A 297 -0.97 9.10 11.59
CA PHE A 297 -2.22 8.35 11.73
C PHE A 297 -2.73 7.90 10.37
N GLY A 298 -3.09 6.63 10.26
CA GLY A 298 -3.77 6.07 9.12
C GLY A 298 -5.02 5.29 9.53
N LEU A 299 -6.02 5.32 8.65
CA LEU A 299 -7.26 4.58 8.78
C LEU A 299 -7.57 3.91 7.46
N ILE A 300 -7.78 2.61 7.49
CA ILE A 300 -8.22 1.82 6.34
C ILE A 300 -9.58 1.19 6.66
N LEU A 301 -10.54 1.46 5.81
CA LEU A 301 -11.85 0.80 5.81
C LEU A 301 -11.95 -0.06 4.56
N ARG A 302 -12.36 -1.31 4.70
CA ARG A 302 -12.59 -2.21 3.56
C ARG A 302 -13.96 -2.90 3.70
N LEU A 303 -14.71 -2.91 2.61
CA LEU A 303 -15.91 -3.72 2.45
C LEU A 303 -15.70 -4.69 1.30
N VAL A 304 -15.90 -5.96 1.54
CA VAL A 304 -15.74 -7.05 0.57
C VAL A 304 -17.07 -7.75 0.37
N ASN A 305 -17.43 -8.00 -0.88
CA ASN A 305 -18.58 -8.86 -1.24
C ASN A 305 -18.16 -9.92 -2.25
N ALA A 306 -18.41 -11.19 -1.92
CA ALA A 306 -18.19 -12.35 -2.76
C ALA A 306 -19.51 -12.81 -3.41
N PHE A 307 -19.49 -13.25 -4.68
CA PHE A 307 -20.67 -13.67 -5.45
C PHE A 307 -20.34 -14.65 -6.57
#